data_5edf3879825df2cf5f6259d77081e437
#
_entry.id   5edf3879825df2cf5f6259d77081e437
#
_cell.length_a   1.000
_cell.length_b   1.000
_cell.length_c   1.000
_cell.angle_alpha   90.00
_cell.angle_beta   90.00
_cell.angle_gamma   90.00
#
_symmetry.space_group_name_H-M   'P 1'
#
loop_
_entity.id
_entity.type
_entity.pdbx_description
1 polymer ?
#
loop_
_entity_poly.entity_id
_entity_poly.type
_entity_poly.pdbx_seq_one_letter_code
_entity_poly.pdbx_strand_id
1 'polypeptide(L)'
;MVAVPFVKLKVLSPILTAMSHSMTRGLRTLAHHERIAFGAWLVTWISTPIVLWTAGEHIFPWMASLGVLTQVALSVGILARTWAPFQLASVAGKILISAWAIEVVGVHTGLLFGRYAYSDVLQPQLGSVPWLIPFAWLMMLPPAWAVAAAILSDDRPEGVQRRSHLLARAILAGAAFTAWDTFLDPQMVARGLWQWATPGEYLGIPLRNFAGWWFAATLLTAVVQPKNVPRMPLLLVYTLTCILQAIGLGIFWGQPVAALCGTITMGSFALMAWIRESRRWKYSSGP
;
A
#
# COMPACT_ATOMS: atom_id res chain seq x y z
N MET A 1 -16.98 -17.40 30.64
CA MET A 1 -16.76 -18.20 29.41
C MET A 1 -17.91 -17.84 28.46
N VAL A 2 -17.70 -16.88 27.55
CA VAL A 2 -18.73 -16.43 26.62
C VAL A 2 -18.60 -17.26 25.35
N ALA A 3 -19.64 -18.06 25.07
CA ALA A 3 -19.70 -18.86 23.85
C ALA A 3 -19.81 -17.95 22.62
N VAL A 4 -18.75 -17.90 21.82
CA VAL A 4 -18.79 -17.25 20.50
C VAL A 4 -19.68 -18.10 19.59
N PRO A 5 -20.72 -17.56 18.97
CA PRO A 5 -21.69 -18.35 18.22
C PRO A 5 -21.03 -18.97 16.96
N PHE A 6 -21.09 -20.27 16.86
CA PHE A 6 -20.60 -21.14 15.76
C PHE A 6 -21.18 -20.78 14.36
N VAL A 7 -22.20 -19.95 14.29
CA VAL A 7 -22.87 -19.56 13.06
C VAL A 7 -22.02 -18.63 12.18
N LYS A 8 -21.12 -17.81 12.74
CA LYS A 8 -20.26 -16.89 11.95
C LYS A 8 -19.14 -17.60 11.17
N LEU A 9 -18.70 -18.77 11.62
CA LEU A 9 -17.63 -19.53 10.93
C LEU A 9 -18.07 -20.16 9.60
N LYS A 10 -19.35 -20.55 9.46
CA LYS A 10 -19.88 -21.15 8.20
C LYS A 10 -19.97 -20.15 7.05
N VAL A 11 -20.11 -18.85 7.31
CA VAL A 11 -20.18 -17.80 6.26
C VAL A 11 -18.78 -17.35 5.84
N LEU A 12 -17.81 -17.37 6.74
CA LEU A 12 -16.43 -16.96 6.48
C LEU A 12 -15.63 -18.02 5.69
N SER A 13 -15.89 -19.30 5.90
CA SER A 13 -15.18 -20.39 5.23
C SER A 13 -15.22 -20.32 3.69
N PRO A 14 -16.35 -20.12 3.00
CA PRO A 14 -16.37 -19.99 1.54
C PRO A 14 -15.64 -18.74 1.03
N ILE A 15 -15.67 -17.64 1.79
CA ILE A 15 -14.98 -16.40 1.43
C ILE A 15 -13.47 -16.59 1.52
N LEU A 16 -12.98 -17.17 2.62
CA LEU A 16 -11.57 -17.47 2.82
C LEU A 16 -11.04 -18.45 1.77
N THR A 17 -11.81 -19.48 1.43
CA THR A 17 -11.46 -20.44 0.38
C THR A 17 -11.39 -19.76 -0.99
N ALA A 18 -12.37 -18.92 -1.33
CA ALA A 18 -12.35 -18.15 -2.58
C ALA A 18 -11.17 -17.18 -2.65
N MET A 19 -10.83 -16.54 -1.52
CA MET A 19 -9.65 -15.67 -1.42
C MET A 19 -8.35 -16.46 -1.64
N SER A 20 -8.16 -17.59 -0.96
CA SER A 20 -6.95 -18.41 -1.11
C SER A 20 -6.77 -18.90 -2.55
N HIS A 21 -7.83 -19.36 -3.21
CA HIS A 21 -7.81 -19.71 -4.63
C HIS A 21 -7.47 -18.52 -5.54
N SER A 22 -7.98 -17.34 -5.24
CA SER A 22 -7.71 -16.13 -6.01
C SER A 22 -6.27 -15.63 -5.81
N MET A 23 -5.74 -15.71 -4.57
CA MET A 23 -4.34 -15.40 -4.28
C MET A 23 -3.38 -16.36 -4.96
N THR A 24 -3.67 -17.68 -4.93
CA THR A 24 -2.88 -18.69 -5.65
C THR A 24 -2.84 -18.43 -7.15
N ARG A 25 -3.93 -17.97 -7.74
CA ARG A 25 -3.95 -17.54 -9.14
C ARG A 25 -3.11 -16.29 -9.36
N GLY A 26 -3.22 -15.28 -8.48
CA GLY A 26 -2.36 -14.09 -8.53
C GLY A 26 -0.88 -14.46 -8.63
N LEU A 27 -0.43 -15.42 -7.80
CA LEU A 27 0.94 -15.94 -7.85
C LEU A 27 1.27 -16.62 -9.18
N ARG A 28 0.37 -17.44 -9.72
CA ARG A 28 0.56 -18.14 -11.01
C ARG A 28 0.63 -17.19 -12.19
N THR A 29 0.04 -16.01 -12.10
CA THR A 29 0.11 -15.00 -13.16
C THR A 29 1.43 -14.25 -13.20
N LEU A 30 2.29 -14.35 -12.18
CA LEU A 30 3.59 -13.66 -12.17
C LEU A 30 4.52 -14.22 -13.25
N ALA A 31 5.10 -13.34 -14.07
CA ALA A 31 6.16 -13.66 -15.01
C ALA A 31 7.46 -14.06 -14.27
N HIS A 32 8.43 -14.66 -14.95
CA HIS A 32 9.63 -15.16 -14.31
C HIS A 32 10.40 -14.06 -13.53
N HIS A 33 10.67 -12.93 -14.18
CA HIS A 33 11.35 -11.79 -13.54
C HIS A 33 10.56 -11.20 -12.36
N GLU A 34 9.23 -11.21 -12.42
CA GLU A 34 8.39 -10.75 -11.31
C GLU A 34 8.39 -11.73 -10.15
N ARG A 35 8.50 -13.04 -10.40
CA ARG A 35 8.68 -14.04 -9.33
C ARG A 35 10.00 -13.84 -8.60
N ILE A 36 11.06 -13.45 -9.30
CA ILE A 36 12.35 -13.09 -8.69
C ILE A 36 12.18 -11.85 -7.81
N ALA A 37 11.59 -10.76 -8.34
CA ALA A 37 11.35 -9.55 -7.58
C ALA A 37 10.41 -9.79 -6.38
N PHE A 38 9.37 -10.61 -6.56
CA PHE A 38 8.46 -11.03 -5.51
C PHE A 38 9.17 -11.83 -4.41
N GLY A 39 10.02 -12.78 -4.80
CA GLY A 39 10.85 -13.56 -3.87
C GLY A 39 11.81 -12.67 -3.09
N ALA A 40 12.53 -11.76 -3.77
CA ALA A 40 13.43 -10.80 -3.12
C ALA A 40 12.69 -9.90 -2.12
N TRP A 41 11.53 -9.38 -2.51
CA TRP A 41 10.68 -8.59 -1.63
C TRP A 41 10.20 -9.38 -0.40
N LEU A 42 9.69 -10.60 -0.57
CA LEU A 42 9.27 -11.45 0.56
C LEU A 42 10.44 -11.80 1.49
N VAL A 43 11.59 -12.18 0.92
CA VAL A 43 12.79 -12.49 1.71
C VAL A 43 13.20 -11.28 2.53
N THR A 44 13.20 -10.07 1.94
CA THR A 44 13.52 -8.84 2.66
C THR A 44 12.59 -8.63 3.85
N TRP A 45 11.27 -8.74 3.64
CA TRP A 45 10.29 -8.53 4.70
C TRP A 45 10.38 -9.58 5.81
N ILE A 46 10.51 -10.86 5.44
CA ILE A 46 10.58 -11.97 6.40
C ILE A 46 11.89 -11.95 7.18
N SER A 47 13.00 -11.57 6.53
CA SER A 47 14.30 -11.49 7.19
C SER A 47 14.46 -10.25 8.08
N THR A 48 13.69 -9.18 7.85
CA THR A 48 13.82 -7.92 8.61
C THR A 48 13.81 -8.13 10.12
N PRO A 49 12.83 -8.80 10.76
CA PRO A 49 12.85 -9.03 12.21
C PRO A 49 14.09 -9.80 12.66
N ILE A 50 14.52 -10.79 11.89
CA ILE A 50 15.70 -11.62 12.20
C ILE A 50 16.97 -10.77 12.16
N VAL A 51 17.13 -9.96 11.11
CA VAL A 51 18.28 -9.08 10.94
C VAL A 51 18.34 -8.03 12.04
N LEU A 52 17.20 -7.41 12.38
CA LEU A 52 17.14 -6.45 13.48
C LEU A 52 17.48 -7.09 14.82
N TRP A 53 17.03 -8.30 15.06
CA TRP A 53 17.31 -9.04 16.29
C TRP A 53 18.80 -9.42 16.40
N THR A 54 19.46 -9.78 15.30
CA THR A 54 20.87 -10.23 15.31
C THR A 54 21.87 -9.10 15.14
N ALA A 55 21.55 -8.08 14.32
CA ALA A 55 22.45 -6.96 14.02
C ALA A 55 22.10 -5.66 14.74
N GLY A 56 20.89 -5.56 15.32
CA GLY A 56 20.43 -4.37 16.05
C GLY A 56 19.58 -3.40 15.23
N GLU A 57 18.86 -2.51 15.94
CA GLU A 57 17.89 -1.57 15.36
C GLU A 57 18.54 -0.53 14.40
N HIS A 58 19.83 -0.27 14.51
CA HIS A 58 20.53 0.66 13.61
C HIS A 58 20.54 0.22 12.14
N ILE A 59 20.24 -1.06 11.86
CA ILE A 59 20.10 -1.60 10.50
C ILE A 59 18.72 -1.31 9.90
N PHE A 60 17.72 -0.91 10.72
CA PHE A 60 16.35 -0.70 10.24
C PHE A 60 16.24 0.21 9.01
N PRO A 61 16.93 1.38 8.92
CA PRO A 61 16.84 2.25 7.75
C PRO A 61 17.25 1.55 6.44
N TRP A 62 18.24 0.67 6.51
CA TRP A 62 18.70 -0.13 5.36
C TRP A 62 17.69 -1.19 4.96
N MET A 63 17.14 -1.91 5.95
CA MET A 63 16.10 -2.91 5.69
C MET A 63 14.80 -2.27 5.15
N ALA A 64 14.40 -1.12 5.70
CA ALA A 64 13.28 -0.34 5.20
C ALA A 64 13.53 0.11 3.75
N SER A 65 14.72 0.63 3.45
CA SER A 65 15.11 1.03 2.09
C SER A 65 15.06 -0.14 1.12
N LEU A 66 15.62 -1.28 1.50
CA LEU A 66 15.60 -2.50 0.69
C LEU A 66 14.17 -3.00 0.47
N GLY A 67 13.32 -2.96 1.51
CA GLY A 67 11.91 -3.32 1.43
C GLY A 67 11.13 -2.42 0.45
N VAL A 68 11.33 -1.11 0.53
CA VAL A 68 10.73 -0.15 -0.41
C VAL A 68 11.21 -0.41 -1.83
N LEU A 69 12.51 -0.51 -2.06
CA LEU A 69 13.07 -0.65 -3.41
C LEU A 69 12.70 -1.97 -4.08
N THR A 70 12.68 -3.08 -3.32
CA THR A 70 12.25 -4.38 -3.85
C THR A 70 10.76 -4.38 -4.20
N GLN A 71 9.92 -3.72 -3.40
CA GLN A 71 8.48 -3.57 -3.73
C GLN A 71 8.26 -2.61 -4.90
N VAL A 72 9.05 -1.55 -5.04
CA VAL A 72 9.05 -0.69 -6.25
C VAL A 72 9.37 -1.52 -7.48
N ALA A 73 10.48 -2.28 -7.44
CA ALA A 73 10.88 -3.14 -8.56
C ALA A 73 9.77 -4.13 -8.94
N LEU A 74 9.12 -4.74 -7.96
CA LEU A 74 7.98 -5.64 -8.17
C LEU A 74 6.79 -4.91 -8.79
N SER A 75 6.35 -3.79 -8.22
CA SER A 75 5.19 -3.03 -8.68
C SER A 75 5.38 -2.48 -10.08
N VAL A 76 6.58 -1.93 -10.36
CA VAL A 76 6.97 -1.41 -11.68
C VAL A 76 7.07 -2.55 -12.70
N GLY A 77 7.67 -3.69 -12.33
CA GLY A 77 7.76 -4.88 -13.18
C GLY A 77 6.37 -5.41 -13.57
N ILE A 78 5.41 -5.43 -12.63
CA ILE A 78 4.02 -5.81 -12.91
C ILE A 78 3.35 -4.82 -13.86
N LEU A 79 3.53 -3.51 -13.68
CA LEU A 79 2.98 -2.48 -14.57
C LEU A 79 3.56 -2.56 -15.98
N ALA A 80 4.83 -2.94 -16.12
CA ALA A 80 5.51 -3.09 -17.41
C ALA A 80 4.88 -4.14 -18.34
N ARG A 81 3.97 -5.00 -17.84
CA ARG A 81 3.20 -5.93 -18.67
C ARG A 81 2.25 -5.23 -19.64
N THR A 82 1.69 -4.11 -19.20
CA THR A 82 0.58 -3.44 -19.89
C THR A 82 0.92 -2.03 -20.31
N TRP A 83 1.99 -1.47 -19.75
CA TRP A 83 2.40 -0.09 -20.01
C TRP A 83 3.69 -0.06 -20.83
N ALA A 84 3.68 0.75 -21.89
CA ALA A 84 4.90 1.01 -22.66
C ALA A 84 5.98 1.66 -21.78
N PRO A 85 7.27 1.45 -22.05
CA PRO A 85 8.37 1.98 -21.23
C PRO A 85 8.28 3.49 -21.00
N PHE A 86 7.91 4.26 -22.02
CA PHE A 86 7.73 5.71 -21.90
C PHE A 86 6.56 6.09 -20.97
N GLN A 87 5.44 5.37 -21.06
CA GLN A 87 4.29 5.58 -20.17
C GLN A 87 4.67 5.26 -18.72
N LEU A 88 5.36 4.14 -18.50
CA LEU A 88 5.83 3.72 -17.20
C LEU A 88 6.78 4.75 -16.57
N ALA A 89 7.79 5.20 -17.32
CA ALA A 89 8.72 6.23 -16.90
C ALA A 89 8.02 7.57 -16.60
N SER A 90 7.08 7.98 -17.46
CA SER A 90 6.31 9.21 -17.25
C SER A 90 5.46 9.14 -15.97
N VAL A 91 4.77 8.03 -15.73
CA VAL A 91 3.94 7.87 -14.52
C VAL A 91 4.81 7.77 -13.28
N ALA A 92 5.89 6.98 -13.30
CA ALA A 92 6.84 6.91 -12.19
C ALA A 92 7.45 8.27 -11.87
N GLY A 93 7.88 9.03 -12.89
CA GLY A 93 8.40 10.39 -12.73
C GLY A 93 7.37 11.33 -12.12
N LYS A 94 6.12 11.28 -12.57
CA LYS A 94 5.03 12.08 -11.97
C LYS A 94 4.83 11.74 -10.51
N ILE A 95 4.81 10.46 -10.15
CA ILE A 95 4.66 10.05 -8.74
C ILE A 95 5.84 10.55 -7.92
N LEU A 96 7.07 10.27 -8.34
CA LEU A 96 8.27 10.63 -7.58
C LEU A 96 8.39 12.15 -7.37
N ILE A 97 8.21 12.94 -8.43
CA ILE A 97 8.32 14.40 -8.37
C ILE A 97 7.17 15.00 -7.55
N SER A 98 5.92 14.53 -7.77
CA SER A 98 4.77 15.09 -7.04
C SER A 98 4.80 14.70 -5.58
N ALA A 99 5.14 13.45 -5.24
CA ALA A 99 5.27 13.02 -3.85
C ALA A 99 6.36 13.82 -3.14
N TRP A 100 7.54 13.96 -3.75
CA TRP A 100 8.59 14.79 -3.18
C TRP A 100 8.15 16.25 -2.97
N ALA A 101 7.51 16.87 -3.96
CA ALA A 101 7.05 18.26 -3.86
C ALA A 101 5.98 18.43 -2.75
N ILE A 102 5.04 17.49 -2.65
CA ILE A 102 4.00 17.48 -1.61
C ILE A 102 4.64 17.38 -0.22
N GLU A 103 5.63 16.51 -0.05
CA GLU A 103 6.35 16.33 1.20
C GLU A 103 7.18 17.57 1.57
N VAL A 104 7.90 18.17 0.60
CA VAL A 104 8.63 19.44 0.83
C VAL A 104 7.68 20.54 1.31
N VAL A 105 6.54 20.71 0.63
CA VAL A 105 5.51 21.66 1.08
C VAL A 105 5.01 21.30 2.46
N GLY A 106 4.75 20.03 2.73
CA GLY A 106 4.28 19.53 4.04
C GLY A 106 5.24 19.87 5.17
N VAL A 107 6.54 19.55 5.01
CA VAL A 107 7.58 19.78 6.02
C VAL A 107 7.75 21.27 6.31
N HIS A 108 7.84 22.12 5.27
CA HIS A 108 8.13 23.55 5.44
C HIS A 108 6.93 24.37 5.89
N THR A 109 5.70 23.97 5.57
CA THR A 109 4.50 24.76 5.87
C THR A 109 3.61 24.17 6.94
N GLY A 110 3.70 22.86 7.20
CA GLY A 110 2.74 22.12 8.00
C GLY A 110 1.37 21.99 7.36
N LEU A 111 1.22 22.40 6.08
CA LEU A 111 -0.01 22.17 5.31
C LEU A 111 -0.19 20.66 5.08
N LEU A 112 -1.41 20.21 4.87
CA LEU A 112 -1.81 18.82 4.65
C LEU A 112 -1.59 17.91 5.86
N PHE A 113 -0.35 17.72 6.33
CA PHE A 113 0.03 16.67 7.28
C PHE A 113 0.15 17.14 8.75
N GLY A 114 0.05 18.46 9.01
CA GLY A 114 0.46 19.08 10.27
C GLY A 114 1.96 19.41 10.27
N ARG A 115 2.45 20.03 11.35
CA ARG A 115 3.88 20.34 11.49
C ARG A 115 4.65 19.09 11.93
N TYR A 116 5.52 18.60 11.09
CA TYR A 116 6.38 17.44 11.33
C TYR A 116 7.78 17.66 10.76
N ALA A 117 8.73 16.87 11.21
CA ALA A 117 10.09 16.87 10.69
C ALA A 117 10.62 15.44 10.56
N TYR A 118 11.38 15.19 9.50
CA TYR A 118 12.20 14.00 9.36
C TYR A 118 13.48 14.13 10.18
N SER A 119 13.93 13.03 10.78
CA SER A 119 15.26 12.97 11.40
C SER A 119 16.35 12.68 10.36
N ASP A 120 17.61 12.79 10.78
CA ASP A 120 18.77 12.50 9.92
C ASP A 120 19.04 11.00 9.71
N VAL A 121 18.17 10.13 10.22
CA VAL A 121 18.33 8.66 10.13
C VAL A 121 18.14 8.16 8.70
N LEU A 122 17.20 8.74 7.94
CA LEU A 122 16.96 8.40 6.53
C LEU A 122 17.71 9.38 5.62
N GLN A 123 18.79 8.91 5.02
CA GLN A 123 19.63 9.69 4.10
C GLN A 123 19.70 9.00 2.72
N PRO A 124 19.98 9.78 1.65
CA PRO A 124 20.08 11.23 1.58
C PRO A 124 18.73 11.94 1.64
N GLN A 125 18.74 13.23 2.01
CA GLN A 125 17.56 14.10 1.99
C GLN A 125 17.70 15.19 0.94
N LEU A 126 16.60 15.57 0.32
CA LEU A 126 16.49 16.71 -0.58
C LEU A 126 15.33 17.61 -0.12
N GLY A 127 15.64 18.86 0.27
CA GLY A 127 14.63 19.77 0.83
C GLY A 127 14.03 19.25 2.14
N SER A 128 14.87 18.68 3.02
CA SER A 128 14.49 18.06 4.30
C SER A 128 13.55 16.84 4.17
N VAL A 129 13.45 16.26 2.98
CA VAL A 129 12.65 15.05 2.71
C VAL A 129 13.60 13.92 2.32
N PRO A 130 13.55 12.76 3.00
CA PRO A 130 14.32 11.59 2.58
C PRO A 130 13.93 11.14 1.17
N TRP A 131 14.92 10.86 0.33
CA TRP A 131 14.70 10.41 -1.05
C TRP A 131 13.84 9.12 -1.13
N LEU A 132 13.88 8.33 -0.07
CA LEU A 132 13.11 7.09 0.05
C LEU A 132 11.60 7.32 0.04
N ILE A 133 11.12 8.46 0.53
CA ILE A 133 9.69 8.74 0.69
C ILE A 133 8.94 8.75 -0.66
N PRO A 134 9.40 9.44 -1.72
CA PRO A 134 8.78 9.33 -3.04
C PRO A 134 8.72 7.89 -3.57
N PHE A 135 9.74 7.07 -3.29
CA PHE A 135 9.72 5.65 -3.67
C PHE A 135 8.69 4.85 -2.88
N ALA A 136 8.46 5.19 -1.60
CA ALA A 136 7.39 4.59 -0.81
C ALA A 136 6.00 4.90 -1.40
N TRP A 137 5.80 6.10 -1.96
CA TRP A 137 4.59 6.41 -2.74
C TRP A 137 4.49 5.55 -4.00
N LEU A 138 5.58 5.41 -4.75
CA LEU A 138 5.62 4.61 -5.97
C LEU A 138 5.39 3.11 -5.70
N MET A 139 5.84 2.56 -4.57
CA MET A 139 5.63 1.16 -4.23
C MET A 139 4.16 0.85 -3.91
N MET A 140 3.40 1.80 -3.31
CA MET A 140 2.06 1.53 -2.78
C MET A 140 0.90 2.08 -3.62
N LEU A 141 1.11 3.14 -4.41
CA LEU A 141 0.05 3.66 -5.30
C LEU A 141 -0.44 2.63 -6.33
N PRO A 142 0.43 1.88 -7.06
CA PRO A 142 -0.04 0.85 -7.99
C PRO A 142 -0.88 -0.25 -7.32
N PRO A 143 -0.51 -0.84 -6.18
CA PRO A 143 -1.37 -1.73 -5.41
C PRO A 143 -2.73 -1.10 -5.01
N ALA A 144 -2.74 0.17 -4.58
CA ALA A 144 -3.97 0.89 -4.23
C ALA A 144 -4.87 1.13 -5.46
N TRP A 145 -4.29 1.40 -6.63
CA TRP A 145 -5.04 1.46 -7.90
C TRP A 145 -5.70 0.15 -8.26
N ALA A 146 -5.00 -0.97 -8.02
CA ALA A 146 -5.57 -2.31 -8.25
C ALA A 146 -6.76 -2.59 -7.32
N VAL A 147 -6.67 -2.19 -6.05
CA VAL A 147 -7.79 -2.26 -5.10
C VAL A 147 -8.99 -1.46 -5.60
N ALA A 148 -8.79 -0.19 -5.96
CA ALA A 148 -9.86 0.66 -6.46
C ALA A 148 -10.47 0.13 -7.76
N ALA A 149 -9.65 -0.38 -8.67
CA ALA A 149 -10.09 -0.99 -9.92
C ALA A 149 -10.85 -2.30 -9.69
N ALA A 150 -10.51 -3.09 -8.68
CA ALA A 150 -11.23 -4.31 -8.32
C ALA A 150 -12.60 -4.01 -7.70
N ILE A 151 -12.67 -3.04 -6.79
CA ILE A 151 -13.91 -2.68 -6.08
C ILE A 151 -14.90 -1.97 -7.01
N LEU A 152 -14.42 -0.98 -7.79
CA LEU A 152 -15.24 -0.17 -8.71
C LEU A 152 -15.18 -0.69 -10.14
N SER A 153 -15.01 -1.98 -10.30
CA SER A 153 -15.00 -2.56 -11.64
C SER A 153 -16.31 -2.26 -12.38
N ASP A 154 -16.18 -1.61 -13.51
CA ASP A 154 -17.27 -1.33 -14.43
C ASP A 154 -17.19 -2.36 -15.57
N ASP A 155 -18.27 -3.11 -15.78
CA ASP A 155 -18.38 -4.05 -16.90
C ASP A 155 -18.77 -3.35 -18.22
N ARG A 156 -18.72 -2.00 -18.21
CA ARG A 156 -19.02 -1.19 -19.39
C ARG A 156 -17.87 -1.21 -20.39
N PRO A 157 -18.16 -1.10 -21.70
CA PRO A 157 -17.14 -1.02 -22.73
C PRO A 157 -16.17 0.13 -22.49
N GLU A 158 -14.87 -0.10 -22.76
CA GLU A 158 -13.84 0.92 -22.74
C GLU A 158 -14.26 2.07 -23.66
N GLY A 159 -14.32 3.28 -23.13
CA GLY A 159 -14.70 4.49 -23.86
C GLY A 159 -15.87 5.28 -23.26
N VAL A 160 -16.70 4.65 -22.41
CA VAL A 160 -17.85 5.31 -21.73
C VAL A 160 -17.55 5.58 -20.26
N GLN A 161 -16.29 5.79 -19.88
CA GLN A 161 -15.96 6.15 -18.49
C GLN A 161 -16.40 7.59 -18.23
N ARG A 162 -17.48 7.75 -17.46
CA ARG A 162 -17.90 9.08 -16.97
C ARG A 162 -16.83 9.64 -16.03
N ARG A 163 -16.65 10.97 -16.06
CA ARG A 163 -15.73 11.69 -15.15
C ARG A 163 -15.98 11.34 -13.68
N SER A 164 -17.24 11.11 -13.29
CA SER A 164 -17.63 10.65 -11.96
C SER A 164 -17.01 9.30 -11.56
N HIS A 165 -16.87 8.37 -12.51
CA HIS A 165 -16.26 7.07 -12.25
C HIS A 165 -14.73 7.18 -12.06
N LEU A 166 -14.07 8.03 -12.87
CA LEU A 166 -12.63 8.29 -12.71
C LEU A 166 -12.35 8.94 -11.34
N LEU A 167 -13.19 9.91 -10.94
CA LEU A 167 -13.07 10.54 -9.63
C LEU A 167 -13.32 9.54 -8.49
N ALA A 168 -14.36 8.72 -8.59
CA ALA A 168 -14.63 7.69 -7.58
C ALA A 168 -13.46 6.69 -7.42
N ARG A 169 -12.84 6.29 -8.55
CA ARG A 169 -11.63 5.45 -8.52
C ARG A 169 -10.44 6.15 -7.87
N ALA A 170 -10.25 7.44 -8.13
CA ALA A 170 -9.17 8.21 -7.51
C ALA A 170 -9.38 8.35 -5.99
N ILE A 171 -10.59 8.67 -5.55
CA ILE A 171 -10.97 8.77 -4.14
C ILE A 171 -10.74 7.44 -3.42
N LEU A 172 -11.17 6.34 -4.03
CA LEU A 172 -11.04 5.02 -3.43
C LEU A 172 -9.58 4.55 -3.41
N ALA A 173 -8.80 4.85 -4.45
CA ALA A 173 -7.37 4.55 -4.48
C ALA A 173 -6.61 5.37 -3.42
N GLY A 174 -6.94 6.65 -3.26
CA GLY A 174 -6.40 7.48 -2.18
C GLY A 174 -6.71 6.91 -0.80
N ALA A 175 -7.94 6.47 -0.57
CA ALA A 175 -8.33 5.84 0.70
C ALA A 175 -7.61 4.50 0.95
N ALA A 176 -7.48 3.66 -0.08
CA ALA A 176 -6.73 2.40 0.03
C ALA A 176 -5.22 2.64 0.25
N PHE A 177 -4.66 3.70 -0.33
CA PHE A 177 -3.28 4.10 -0.09
C PHE A 177 -3.08 4.59 1.35
N THR A 178 -3.95 5.46 1.83
CA THR A 178 -3.91 6.01 3.20
C THR A 178 -4.16 4.94 4.27
N ALA A 179 -4.93 3.90 3.96
CA ALA A 179 -5.11 2.77 4.86
C ALA A 179 -3.78 2.07 5.22
N TRP A 180 -2.79 2.07 4.34
CA TRP A 180 -1.44 1.58 4.62
C TRP A 180 -0.70 2.48 5.63
N ASP A 181 -0.94 3.77 5.60
CA ASP A 181 -0.30 4.74 6.48
C ASP A 181 -0.63 4.49 7.97
N THR A 182 -1.77 3.87 8.26
CA THR A 182 -2.12 3.44 9.62
C THR A 182 -1.17 2.36 10.19
N PHE A 183 -0.44 1.66 9.35
CA PHE A 183 0.68 0.80 9.75
C PHE A 183 2.01 1.56 9.75
N LEU A 184 2.23 2.40 8.72
CA LEU A 184 3.52 3.02 8.44
C LEU A 184 3.93 4.02 9.52
N ASP A 185 3.11 5.03 9.74
CA ASP A 185 3.46 6.13 10.64
C ASP A 185 3.79 5.69 12.06
N PRO A 186 3.00 4.81 12.73
CA PRO A 186 3.33 4.40 14.10
C PRO A 186 4.71 3.76 14.23
N GLN A 187 5.09 2.91 13.27
CA GLN A 187 6.39 2.24 13.34
C GLN A 187 7.57 3.20 13.08
N MET A 188 7.37 4.19 12.24
CA MET A 188 8.39 5.16 11.90
C MET A 188 8.58 6.19 13.02
N VAL A 189 7.48 6.65 13.62
CA VAL A 189 7.51 7.52 14.81
C VAL A 189 8.16 6.82 15.99
N ALA A 190 7.81 5.55 16.25
CA ALA A 190 8.39 4.78 17.34
C ALA A 190 9.91 4.58 17.20
N ARG A 191 10.44 4.61 15.96
CA ARG A 191 11.87 4.54 15.67
C ARG A 191 12.53 5.90 15.47
N GLY A 192 11.80 7.00 15.68
CA GLY A 192 12.33 8.35 15.56
C GLY A 192 12.74 8.76 14.15
N LEU A 193 12.13 8.17 13.11
CA LEU A 193 12.44 8.55 11.72
C LEU A 193 11.77 9.87 11.33
N TRP A 194 10.59 10.14 11.90
CA TRP A 194 9.93 11.45 11.85
C TRP A 194 9.06 11.67 13.07
N GLN A 195 8.76 12.92 13.36
CA GLN A 195 7.98 13.31 14.52
C GLN A 195 7.11 14.53 14.21
N TRP A 196 5.91 14.57 14.79
CA TRP A 196 5.05 15.75 14.77
C TRP A 196 5.40 16.69 15.92
N ALA A 197 5.39 18.00 15.65
CA ALA A 197 5.62 19.04 16.66
C ALA A 197 4.59 19.00 17.79
N THR A 198 3.36 18.58 17.49
CA THR A 198 2.30 18.33 18.46
C THR A 198 1.80 16.92 18.26
N PRO A 199 1.90 16.04 19.27
CA PRO A 199 1.35 14.69 19.19
C PRO A 199 -0.16 14.71 18.88
N GLY A 200 -0.58 13.83 17.98
CA GLY A 200 -1.97 13.71 17.59
C GLY A 200 -2.68 12.50 18.21
N GLU A 201 -3.90 12.28 17.79
CA GLU A 201 -4.87 11.36 18.41
C GLU A 201 -4.56 9.88 18.14
N TYR A 202 -3.91 9.58 17.02
CA TYR A 202 -3.58 8.19 16.64
C TYR A 202 -2.12 7.89 16.91
N LEU A 203 -1.81 7.34 18.08
CA LEU A 203 -0.45 6.95 18.46
C LEU A 203 0.59 8.08 18.29
N GLY A 204 0.19 9.32 18.57
CA GLY A 204 1.01 10.51 18.39
C GLY A 204 0.92 11.14 16.99
N ILE A 205 0.13 10.58 16.08
CA ILE A 205 -0.04 11.03 14.70
C ILE A 205 -1.36 11.81 14.59
N PRO A 206 -1.37 13.06 14.09
CA PRO A 206 -2.59 13.84 13.91
C PRO A 206 -3.53 13.23 12.83
N LEU A 207 -4.84 13.20 13.07
CA LEU A 207 -5.82 12.75 12.08
C LEU A 207 -5.75 13.55 10.77
N ARG A 208 -5.31 14.81 10.86
CA ARG A 208 -5.03 15.66 9.69
C ARG A 208 -4.00 15.04 8.74
N ASN A 209 -3.02 14.31 9.24
CA ASN A 209 -2.04 13.60 8.41
C ASN A 209 -2.73 12.63 7.46
N PHE A 210 -3.60 11.77 7.99
CA PHE A 210 -4.36 10.81 7.16
C PHE A 210 -5.28 11.49 6.14
N ALA A 211 -5.92 12.59 6.51
CA ALA A 211 -6.71 13.39 5.57
C ALA A 211 -5.84 13.99 4.46
N GLY A 212 -4.65 14.47 4.81
CA GLY A 212 -3.66 14.99 3.86
C GLY A 212 -3.15 13.92 2.89
N TRP A 213 -2.83 12.74 3.39
CA TRP A 213 -2.41 11.59 2.57
C TRP A 213 -3.51 11.15 1.62
N TRP A 214 -4.73 11.03 2.12
CA TRP A 214 -5.90 10.72 1.30
C TRP A 214 -6.11 11.74 0.17
N PHE A 215 -6.08 13.03 0.50
CA PHE A 215 -6.24 14.11 -0.46
C PHE A 215 -5.12 14.08 -1.53
N ALA A 216 -3.87 13.99 -1.10
CA ALA A 216 -2.72 14.01 -1.98
C ALA A 216 -2.69 12.78 -2.91
N ALA A 217 -2.94 11.58 -2.39
CA ALA A 217 -3.00 10.35 -3.18
C ALA A 217 -4.19 10.33 -4.15
N THR A 218 -5.34 10.91 -3.74
CA THR A 218 -6.51 11.10 -4.61
C THR A 218 -6.18 12.05 -5.77
N LEU A 219 -5.59 13.19 -5.46
CA LEU A 219 -5.19 14.18 -6.47
C LEU A 219 -4.19 13.60 -7.46
N LEU A 220 -3.15 12.96 -6.96
CA LEU A 220 -2.13 12.33 -7.79
C LEU A 220 -2.72 11.23 -8.69
N THR A 221 -3.61 10.40 -8.15
CA THR A 221 -4.32 9.38 -8.93
C THR A 221 -5.22 10.00 -10.00
N ALA A 222 -5.91 11.10 -9.69
CA ALA A 222 -6.74 11.83 -10.65
C ALA A 222 -5.93 12.47 -11.78
N VAL A 223 -4.70 12.92 -11.49
CA VAL A 223 -3.77 13.45 -12.49
C VAL A 223 -3.16 12.35 -13.35
N VAL A 224 -2.75 11.24 -12.75
CA VAL A 224 -2.13 10.10 -13.45
C VAL A 224 -3.15 9.35 -14.31
N GLN A 225 -4.39 9.18 -13.84
CA GLN A 225 -5.45 8.40 -14.47
C GLN A 225 -4.98 7.02 -14.96
N PRO A 226 -4.53 6.15 -14.05
CA PRO A 226 -3.93 4.88 -14.44
C PRO A 226 -4.94 4.00 -15.20
N LYS A 227 -4.53 3.54 -16.39
CA LYS A 227 -5.32 2.65 -17.26
C LYS A 227 -4.68 1.27 -17.31
N ASN A 228 -5.47 0.24 -17.58
CA ASN A 228 -4.99 -1.13 -17.79
C ASN A 228 -4.08 -1.64 -16.66
N VAL A 229 -4.44 -1.33 -15.40
CA VAL A 229 -3.69 -1.77 -14.23
C VAL A 229 -3.82 -3.28 -14.06
N PRO A 230 -2.71 -4.05 -14.00
CA PRO A 230 -2.74 -5.49 -13.74
C PRO A 230 -3.25 -5.79 -12.32
N ARG A 231 -4.58 -5.97 -12.17
CA ARG A 231 -5.24 -6.00 -10.86
C ARG A 231 -4.78 -7.13 -9.96
N MET A 232 -4.82 -8.38 -10.46
CA MET A 232 -4.59 -9.56 -9.61
C MET A 232 -3.21 -9.57 -8.94
N PRO A 233 -2.08 -9.38 -9.65
CA PRO A 233 -0.78 -9.39 -9.01
C PRO A 233 -0.55 -8.19 -8.08
N LEU A 234 -1.05 -7.00 -8.42
CA LEU A 234 -0.93 -5.83 -7.54
C LEU A 234 -1.84 -5.93 -6.31
N LEU A 235 -3.03 -6.51 -6.43
CA LEU A 235 -3.89 -6.80 -5.28
C LEU A 235 -3.26 -7.83 -4.35
N LEU A 236 -2.52 -8.81 -4.89
CA LEU A 236 -1.73 -9.74 -4.10
C LEU A 236 -0.64 -8.99 -3.31
N VAL A 237 0.09 -8.07 -3.96
CA VAL A 237 1.11 -7.22 -3.27
C VAL A 237 0.45 -6.42 -2.14
N TYR A 238 -0.68 -5.75 -2.40
CA TYR A 238 -1.42 -5.01 -1.38
C TYR A 238 -1.80 -5.87 -0.18
N THR A 239 -2.34 -7.05 -0.44
CA THR A 239 -2.80 -7.97 0.59
C THR A 239 -1.65 -8.53 1.43
N LEU A 240 -0.55 -8.91 0.78
CA LEU A 240 0.62 -9.42 1.49
C LEU A 240 1.33 -8.32 2.28
N THR A 241 1.38 -7.09 1.77
CA THR A 241 1.86 -5.94 2.55
C THR A 241 1.04 -5.78 3.84
N CYS A 242 -0.29 -5.85 3.76
CA CYS A 242 -1.16 -5.81 4.93
C CYS A 242 -0.82 -6.93 5.94
N ILE A 243 -0.69 -8.16 5.47
CA ILE A 243 -0.41 -9.33 6.32
C ILE A 243 0.98 -9.22 6.97
N LEU A 244 1.99 -8.85 6.19
CA LEU A 244 3.37 -8.73 6.68
C LEU A 244 3.52 -7.58 7.69
N GLN A 245 2.86 -6.46 7.46
CA GLN A 245 2.80 -5.34 8.41
C GLN A 245 2.08 -5.73 9.70
N ALA A 246 0.94 -6.42 9.60
CA ALA A 246 0.19 -6.89 10.77
C ALA A 246 1.02 -7.83 11.64
N ILE A 247 1.73 -8.78 11.01
CA ILE A 247 2.62 -9.72 11.70
C ILE A 247 3.83 -8.97 12.30
N GLY A 248 4.48 -8.11 11.52
CA GLY A 248 5.64 -7.33 11.96
C GLY A 248 5.33 -6.49 13.19
N LEU A 249 4.31 -5.65 13.10
CA LEU A 249 3.91 -4.74 14.18
C LEU A 249 3.32 -5.48 15.39
N GLY A 250 2.49 -6.49 15.14
CA GLY A 250 1.79 -7.18 16.22
C GLY A 250 2.64 -8.18 17.00
N ILE A 251 3.62 -8.82 16.34
CA ILE A 251 4.41 -9.89 16.96
C ILE A 251 5.84 -9.43 17.28
N PHE A 252 6.51 -8.77 16.32
CA PHE A 252 7.94 -8.51 16.44
C PHE A 252 8.28 -7.13 17.00
N TRP A 253 7.45 -6.11 16.72
CA TRP A 253 7.80 -4.71 17.01
C TRP A 253 6.98 -4.07 18.13
N GLY A 254 6.19 -4.87 18.85
CA GLY A 254 5.49 -4.42 20.06
C GLY A 254 4.44 -3.34 19.83
N GLN A 255 3.84 -3.27 18.64
CA GLN A 255 2.84 -2.26 18.28
C GLN A 255 1.47 -2.86 17.92
N PRO A 256 0.83 -3.60 18.85
CA PRO A 256 -0.40 -4.35 18.56
C PRO A 256 -1.59 -3.45 18.17
N VAL A 257 -1.63 -2.22 18.68
CA VAL A 257 -2.70 -1.25 18.32
C VAL A 257 -2.58 -0.83 16.86
N ALA A 258 -1.37 -0.49 16.40
CA ALA A 258 -1.13 -0.18 14.99
C ALA A 258 -1.39 -1.39 14.09
N ALA A 259 -0.97 -2.58 14.51
CA ALA A 259 -1.26 -3.83 13.81
C ALA A 259 -2.77 -4.06 13.65
N LEU A 260 -3.56 -3.86 14.69
CA LEU A 260 -5.02 -4.03 14.66
C LEU A 260 -5.69 -2.99 13.77
N CYS A 261 -5.38 -1.71 13.97
CA CYS A 261 -5.98 -0.60 13.19
C CYS A 261 -5.66 -0.75 11.70
N GLY A 262 -4.39 -1.00 11.37
CA GLY A 262 -3.97 -1.21 9.99
C GLY A 262 -4.61 -2.45 9.35
N THR A 263 -4.74 -3.55 10.11
CA THR A 263 -5.44 -4.75 9.63
C THR A 263 -6.91 -4.46 9.35
N ILE A 264 -7.59 -3.69 10.19
CA ILE A 264 -8.98 -3.32 9.97
C ILE A 264 -9.10 -2.40 8.74
N THR A 265 -8.30 -1.35 8.65
CA THR A 265 -8.39 -0.36 7.57
C THR A 265 -7.94 -0.97 6.23
N MET A 266 -6.69 -1.38 6.11
CA MET A 266 -6.13 -1.92 4.87
C MET A 266 -6.72 -3.29 4.51
N GLY A 267 -6.96 -4.15 5.51
CA GLY A 267 -7.56 -5.47 5.34
C GLY A 267 -9.00 -5.40 4.83
N SER A 268 -9.79 -4.40 5.22
CA SER A 268 -11.15 -4.17 4.69
C SER A 268 -11.12 -3.89 3.19
N PHE A 269 -10.20 -3.05 2.72
CA PHE A 269 -10.02 -2.78 1.29
C PHE A 269 -9.59 -4.04 0.53
N ALA A 270 -8.62 -4.79 1.05
CA ALA A 270 -8.18 -6.05 0.46
C ALA A 270 -9.34 -7.04 0.35
N LEU A 271 -10.09 -7.24 1.43
CA LEU A 271 -11.23 -8.16 1.48
C LEU A 271 -12.32 -7.76 0.46
N MET A 272 -12.72 -6.48 0.43
CA MET A 272 -13.70 -6.00 -0.54
C MET A 272 -13.25 -6.24 -1.98
N ALA A 273 -11.98 -5.95 -2.28
CA ALA A 273 -11.42 -6.15 -3.62
C ALA A 273 -11.43 -7.64 -4.02
N TRP A 274 -11.03 -8.55 -3.12
CA TRP A 274 -11.05 -9.99 -3.39
C TRP A 274 -12.46 -10.57 -3.56
N ILE A 275 -13.43 -10.10 -2.76
CA ILE A 275 -14.84 -10.48 -2.92
C ILE A 275 -15.36 -10.08 -4.30
N ARG A 276 -15.03 -8.88 -4.77
CA ARG A 276 -15.43 -8.40 -6.10
C ARG A 276 -14.78 -9.20 -7.21
N GLU A 277 -13.48 -9.43 -7.14
CA GLU A 277 -12.76 -10.23 -8.14
C GLU A 277 -13.24 -11.70 -8.19
N SER A 278 -13.54 -12.32 -7.05
CA SER A 278 -14.04 -13.69 -7.00
C SER A 278 -15.45 -13.84 -7.61
N ARG A 279 -16.33 -12.84 -7.44
CA ARG A 279 -17.66 -12.81 -8.05
C ARG A 279 -17.56 -12.71 -9.58
N ARG A 280 -16.72 -11.82 -10.11
CA ARG A 280 -16.52 -11.65 -11.55
C ARG A 280 -16.15 -12.96 -12.23
N TRP A 281 -15.25 -13.69 -11.62
CA TRP A 281 -14.80 -14.93 -12.22
C TRP A 281 -15.90 -15.99 -12.32
N LYS A 282 -16.80 -16.06 -11.33
CA LYS A 282 -17.96 -16.97 -11.39
C LYS A 282 -18.89 -16.65 -12.56
N TYR A 283 -19.00 -15.39 -12.95
CA TYR A 283 -19.84 -14.99 -14.10
C TYR A 283 -19.12 -15.13 -15.44
N SER A 284 -17.79 -15.04 -15.50
CA SER A 284 -17.02 -15.21 -16.76
C SER A 284 -16.72 -16.68 -17.09
N SER A 285 -16.85 -17.59 -16.13
CA SER A 285 -16.67 -19.05 -16.28
C SER A 285 -17.99 -19.82 -16.20
N GLY A 286 -19.12 -19.18 -16.46
CA GLY A 286 -20.43 -19.83 -16.60
C GLY A 286 -20.46 -20.82 -17.74
N PRO A 287 -21.42 -21.81 -17.70
CA PRO A 287 -21.39 -23.06 -18.46
C PRO A 287 -21.27 -22.88 -19.93
#